data_4cb0cde9be5997351cec6d1bd9fcf7ef
#
_entry.id   4cb0cde9be5997351cec6d1bd9fcf7ef
#
_cell.length_a   1.000
_cell.length_b   1.000
_cell.length_c   1.000
_cell.angle_alpha   90.00
_cell.angle_beta   90.00
_cell.angle_gamma   90.00
#
_symmetry.space_group_name_H-M   'P 1'
#
loop_
_entity.id
_entity.type
_entity.pdbx_description
1 polymer ?
#
loop_
_entity_poly.entity_id
_entity_poly.type
_entity_poly.pdbx_seq_one_letter_code
_entity_poly.pdbx_strand_id
1 'polypeptide(L)'
;LERIVEKVSGKKLDQYVEKYFYEPLDLSTMGYKPIGKFDSSRIVPTEIDTLFRKQELKGFVHDPGCAMFGGVAGNAGLFSNANDIAVISQMLLNGGEYAGITYFKKETVDLFTSKQFEDCRRGLGFDKPETRPGKDS
;
A
#
# COMPACT_ATOMS: atom_id res chain seq x y z
N LEU A 1 10.80 -3.77 6.35
CA LEU A 1 9.75 -4.78 6.11
C LEU A 1 9.94 -5.51 4.78
N GLU A 2 10.11 -4.81 3.66
CA GLU A 2 10.32 -5.42 2.32
C GLU A 2 11.34 -6.57 2.37
N ARG A 3 12.56 -6.31 2.86
CA ARG A 3 13.64 -7.32 2.95
C ARG A 3 13.29 -8.52 3.81
N ILE A 4 12.45 -8.35 4.81
CA ILE A 4 11.97 -9.46 5.65
C ILE A 4 11.02 -10.34 4.83
N VAL A 5 10.05 -9.72 4.14
CA VAL A 5 9.12 -10.45 3.27
C VAL A 5 9.88 -11.21 2.19
N GLU A 6 10.83 -10.57 1.50
CA GLU A 6 11.65 -11.21 0.46
C GLU A 6 12.45 -12.39 1.00
N LYS A 7 13.08 -12.22 2.17
CA LYS A 7 13.91 -13.27 2.79
C LYS A 7 13.07 -14.47 3.25
N VAL A 8 11.89 -14.22 3.81
CA VAL A 8 11.02 -15.29 4.32
C VAL A 8 10.27 -16.01 3.19
N SER A 9 9.80 -15.27 2.19
CA SER A 9 9.00 -15.84 1.09
C SER A 9 9.82 -16.35 -0.08
N GLY A 10 11.08 -15.92 -0.22
CA GLY A 10 11.92 -16.20 -1.39
C GLY A 10 11.48 -15.45 -2.66
N LYS A 11 10.56 -14.49 -2.55
CA LYS A 11 10.00 -13.72 -3.67
C LYS A 11 10.26 -12.24 -3.49
N LYS A 12 10.36 -11.50 -4.60
CA LYS A 12 10.35 -10.04 -4.55
C LYS A 12 9.01 -9.53 -4.02
N LEU A 13 9.02 -8.38 -3.31
CA LEU A 13 7.82 -7.83 -2.68
C LEU A 13 6.68 -7.62 -3.70
N ASP A 14 6.98 -7.00 -4.86
CA ASP A 14 6.01 -6.78 -5.92
C ASP A 14 5.37 -8.09 -6.42
N GLN A 15 6.18 -9.12 -6.67
CA GLN A 15 5.71 -10.45 -7.08
C GLN A 15 4.89 -11.15 -5.99
N TYR A 16 5.28 -10.95 -4.72
CA TYR A 16 4.58 -11.54 -3.59
C TYR A 16 3.17 -10.98 -3.45
N VAL A 17 3.04 -9.65 -3.43
CA VAL A 17 1.73 -9.01 -3.25
C VAL A 17 0.83 -9.19 -4.47
N GLU A 18 1.40 -9.17 -5.69
CA GLU A 18 0.66 -9.46 -6.91
C GLU A 18 0.01 -10.84 -6.83
N LYS A 19 0.80 -11.88 -6.59
CA LYS A 19 0.35 -13.27 -6.57
C LYS A 19 -0.66 -13.59 -5.45
N TYR A 20 -0.43 -13.06 -4.25
CA TYR A 20 -1.19 -13.49 -3.06
C TYR A 20 -2.33 -12.54 -2.68
N PHE A 21 -2.35 -11.33 -3.24
CA PHE A 21 -3.36 -10.33 -2.92
C PHE A 21 -4.00 -9.73 -4.18
N TYR A 22 -3.21 -9.17 -5.12
CA TYR A 22 -3.80 -8.39 -6.20
C TYR A 22 -4.54 -9.27 -7.21
N GLU A 23 -3.93 -10.35 -7.66
CA GLU A 23 -4.59 -11.32 -8.56
C GLU A 23 -5.84 -11.95 -7.92
N PRO A 24 -5.77 -12.53 -6.69
CA PRO A 24 -6.94 -13.14 -6.06
C PRO A 24 -8.08 -12.16 -5.72
N LEU A 25 -7.76 -10.87 -5.50
CA LEU A 25 -8.74 -9.81 -5.24
C LEU A 25 -9.22 -9.12 -6.53
N ASP A 26 -8.74 -9.55 -7.71
CA ASP A 26 -9.02 -8.94 -9.02
C ASP A 26 -8.65 -7.43 -9.09
N LEU A 27 -7.52 -7.05 -8.46
CA LEU A 27 -7.03 -5.68 -8.43
C LEU A 27 -6.18 -5.38 -9.67
N SER A 28 -6.82 -5.28 -10.80
CA SER A 28 -6.16 -5.23 -12.11
C SER A 28 -5.35 -3.96 -12.39
N THR A 29 -5.49 -2.91 -11.56
CA THR A 29 -4.75 -1.65 -11.72
C THR A 29 -3.82 -1.34 -10.56
N MET A 30 -3.73 -2.22 -9.58
CA MET A 30 -2.83 -2.07 -8.45
C MET A 30 -1.47 -2.71 -8.74
N GLY A 31 -0.38 -2.02 -8.43
CA GLY A 31 0.96 -2.61 -8.58
C GLY A 31 2.09 -1.59 -8.50
N TYR A 32 3.28 -2.14 -8.53
CA TYR A 32 4.53 -1.37 -8.59
C TYR A 32 4.97 -1.19 -10.05
N LYS A 33 5.71 -0.11 -10.33
CA LYS A 33 6.33 0.17 -11.64
C LYS A 33 5.31 0.09 -12.78
N PRO A 34 4.35 1.02 -12.85
CA PRO A 34 3.23 0.94 -13.78
C PRO A 34 3.63 1.14 -15.25
N ILE A 35 4.82 1.70 -15.52
CA ILE A 35 5.31 1.93 -16.89
C ILE A 35 5.50 0.60 -17.60
N GLY A 36 4.93 0.47 -18.78
CA GLY A 36 4.97 -0.76 -19.59
C GLY A 36 3.93 -1.81 -19.17
N LYS A 37 3.28 -1.65 -18.00
CA LYS A 37 2.16 -2.48 -17.57
C LYS A 37 0.81 -1.85 -17.93
N PHE A 38 0.72 -0.53 -17.82
CA PHE A 38 -0.52 0.23 -18.07
C PHE A 38 -0.31 1.29 -19.14
N ASP A 39 -1.40 1.69 -19.79
CA ASP A 39 -1.39 2.83 -20.71
C ASP A 39 -0.94 4.09 -19.98
N SER A 40 0.08 4.74 -20.51
CA SER A 40 0.66 5.95 -19.93
C SER A 40 -0.32 7.11 -19.80
N SER A 41 -1.37 7.16 -20.64
CA SER A 41 -2.42 8.18 -20.57
C SER A 41 -3.26 8.07 -19.29
N ARG A 42 -3.33 6.89 -18.69
CA ARG A 42 -4.05 6.62 -17.44
C ARG A 42 -3.23 6.86 -16.18
N ILE A 43 -1.92 7.06 -16.31
CA ILE A 43 -1.04 7.33 -15.18
C ILE A 43 -1.00 8.83 -14.95
N VAL A 44 -1.45 9.27 -13.78
CA VAL A 44 -1.37 10.68 -13.37
C VAL A 44 0.08 11.03 -13.03
N PRO A 45 0.58 12.23 -13.40
CA PRO A 45 1.89 12.71 -12.93
C PRO A 45 1.97 12.69 -11.40
N THR A 46 3.08 12.21 -10.87
CA THR A 46 3.31 12.11 -9.43
C THR A 46 3.69 13.47 -8.84
N GLU A 47 4.66 14.11 -9.46
CA GLU A 47 5.17 15.43 -9.04
C GLU A 47 6.07 16.05 -10.11
N ILE A 48 6.41 17.33 -9.94
CA ILE A 48 7.56 17.97 -10.58
C ILE A 48 8.69 17.96 -9.56
N ASP A 49 9.62 17.01 -9.70
CA ASP A 49 10.77 16.87 -8.80
C ASP A 49 11.85 17.91 -9.18
N THR A 50 12.01 18.91 -8.34
CA THR A 50 12.97 20.00 -8.56
C THR A 50 14.32 19.76 -7.87
N LEU A 51 14.42 18.77 -6.98
CA LEU A 51 15.60 18.56 -6.13
C LEU A 51 16.45 17.38 -6.55
N PHE A 52 15.83 16.20 -6.71
CA PHE A 52 16.54 14.94 -6.89
C PHE A 52 16.66 14.55 -8.38
N ARG A 53 15.53 14.36 -9.08
CA ARG A 53 15.48 13.90 -10.47
C ARG A 53 15.35 15.03 -11.47
N LYS A 54 14.98 16.23 -11.03
CA LYS A 54 14.88 17.48 -11.79
C LYS A 54 14.04 17.35 -13.07
N GLN A 55 12.88 16.69 -12.94
CA GLN A 55 11.94 16.44 -14.04
C GLN A 55 10.54 16.17 -13.51
N GLU A 56 9.54 16.23 -14.40
CA GLU A 56 8.21 15.69 -14.08
C GLU A 56 8.28 14.17 -13.97
N LEU A 57 7.72 13.64 -12.90
CA LEU A 57 7.64 12.21 -12.63
C LEU A 57 6.27 11.69 -12.99
N LYS A 58 6.22 10.77 -13.93
CA LYS A 58 5.00 10.07 -14.33
C LYS A 58 5.25 8.57 -14.35
N GLY A 59 4.53 7.83 -13.49
CA GLY A 59 4.75 6.39 -13.33
C GLY A 59 6.01 6.02 -12.53
N PHE A 60 6.64 7.00 -11.90
CA PHE A 60 7.73 6.82 -10.94
C PHE A 60 7.28 7.21 -9.54
N VAL A 61 7.82 6.51 -8.54
CA VAL A 61 7.50 6.79 -7.13
C VAL A 61 7.99 8.19 -6.73
N HIS A 62 7.18 8.90 -5.91
CA HIS A 62 7.57 10.18 -5.32
C HIS A 62 8.79 10.04 -4.39
N ASP A 63 8.76 9.10 -3.46
CA ASP A 63 9.77 8.92 -2.41
C ASP A 63 11.16 8.64 -3.01
N PRO A 64 12.17 9.51 -2.75
CA PRO A 64 13.53 9.32 -3.28
C PRO A 64 14.21 8.06 -2.76
N GLY A 65 13.95 7.68 -1.49
CA GLY A 65 14.49 6.46 -0.90
C GLY A 65 13.98 5.24 -1.64
N CYS A 66 12.68 5.14 -1.85
CA CYS A 66 12.09 4.06 -2.64
C CYS A 66 12.62 4.05 -4.09
N ALA A 67 12.79 5.23 -4.70
CA ALA A 67 13.36 5.33 -6.05
C ALA A 67 14.77 4.76 -6.14
N MET A 68 15.63 5.02 -5.15
CA MET A 68 16.98 4.45 -5.06
C MET A 68 16.97 2.94 -4.89
N PHE A 69 15.92 2.37 -4.29
CA PHE A 69 15.70 0.92 -4.21
C PHE A 69 14.97 0.34 -5.42
N GLY A 70 14.87 1.09 -6.51
CA GLY A 70 14.29 0.62 -7.76
C GLY A 70 12.77 0.72 -7.83
N GLY A 71 12.13 1.53 -6.98
CA GLY A 71 10.70 1.85 -7.04
C GLY A 71 9.76 0.80 -6.43
N VAL A 72 10.29 -0.15 -5.68
CA VAL A 72 9.52 -1.13 -4.91
C VAL A 72 9.98 -1.08 -3.47
N ALA A 73 9.11 -0.69 -2.56
CA ALA A 73 9.41 -0.69 -1.12
C ALA A 73 8.14 -0.82 -0.28
N GLY A 74 8.30 -1.16 1.00
CA GLY A 74 7.17 -1.32 1.91
C GLY A 74 6.54 -0.02 2.39
N ASN A 75 7.17 1.13 2.11
CA ASN A 75 6.70 2.45 2.51
C ASN A 75 6.15 3.29 1.35
N ALA A 76 6.50 2.96 0.11
CA ALA A 76 6.13 3.74 -1.06
C ALA A 76 6.26 2.94 -2.36
N GLY A 77 5.80 3.48 -3.49
CA GLY A 77 5.97 2.92 -4.82
C GLY A 77 4.75 2.19 -5.38
N LEU A 78 3.70 2.04 -4.59
CA LEU A 78 2.45 1.45 -5.06
C LEU A 78 1.63 2.47 -5.86
N PHE A 79 1.13 2.03 -7.02
CA PHE A 79 0.18 2.73 -7.87
C PHE A 79 -1.15 1.97 -7.88
N SER A 80 -2.25 2.69 -7.93
CA SER A 80 -3.59 2.10 -7.90
C SER A 80 -4.64 3.11 -8.38
N ASN A 81 -5.89 2.68 -8.38
CA ASN A 81 -7.08 3.53 -8.53
C ASN A 81 -7.98 3.44 -7.29
N ALA A 82 -9.03 4.26 -7.26
CA ALA A 82 -9.95 4.31 -6.13
C ALA A 82 -10.71 2.99 -5.89
N ASN A 83 -11.07 2.26 -6.95
CA ASN A 83 -11.81 1.01 -6.81
C ASN A 83 -10.94 -0.08 -6.17
N ASP A 84 -9.70 -0.26 -6.64
CA ASP A 84 -8.80 -1.27 -6.09
C ASP A 84 -8.46 -0.98 -4.62
N ILE A 85 -8.27 0.31 -4.27
CA ILE A 85 -8.07 0.72 -2.87
C ILE A 85 -9.33 0.45 -2.04
N ALA A 86 -10.52 0.67 -2.59
CA ALA A 86 -11.78 0.39 -1.89
C ALA A 86 -11.96 -1.11 -1.58
N VAL A 87 -11.55 -2.00 -2.50
CA VAL A 87 -11.56 -3.46 -2.26
C VAL A 87 -10.65 -3.83 -1.09
N ILE A 88 -9.41 -3.35 -1.08
CA ILE A 88 -8.48 -3.60 0.06
C ILE A 88 -9.05 -3.04 1.37
N SER A 89 -9.61 -1.83 1.33
CA SER A 89 -10.21 -1.20 2.51
C SER A 89 -11.41 -2.01 3.02
N GLN A 90 -12.27 -2.47 2.11
CA GLN A 90 -13.41 -3.30 2.48
C GLN A 90 -12.99 -4.66 3.05
N MET A 91 -11.97 -5.30 2.47
CA MET A 91 -11.40 -6.53 3.03
C MET A 91 -10.94 -6.33 4.48
N LEU A 92 -10.22 -5.25 4.76
CA LEU A 92 -9.76 -4.93 6.13
C LEU A 92 -10.93 -4.62 7.07
N LEU A 93 -11.95 -3.86 6.62
CA LEU A 93 -13.16 -3.56 7.39
C LEU A 93 -13.96 -4.83 7.73
N ASN A 94 -13.93 -5.82 6.85
CA ASN A 94 -14.55 -7.13 7.08
C ASN A 94 -13.67 -8.07 7.95
N GLY A 95 -12.62 -7.56 8.57
CA GLY A 95 -11.73 -8.37 9.43
C GLY A 95 -10.82 -9.32 8.64
N GLY A 96 -10.48 -8.98 7.40
CA GLY A 96 -9.56 -9.75 6.57
C GLY A 96 -10.23 -10.67 5.56
N GLU A 97 -11.55 -10.55 5.36
CA GLU A 97 -12.32 -11.35 4.43
C GLU A 97 -12.87 -10.49 3.28
N TYR A 98 -12.84 -11.03 2.06
CA TYR A 98 -13.47 -10.43 0.89
C TYR A 98 -13.97 -11.50 -0.08
N ALA A 99 -15.21 -11.32 -0.58
CA ALA A 99 -15.86 -12.23 -1.52
C ALA A 99 -15.85 -13.72 -1.08
N GLY A 100 -15.97 -13.97 0.24
CA GLY A 100 -15.96 -15.31 0.83
C GLY A 100 -14.58 -15.96 0.96
N ILE A 101 -13.51 -15.20 0.70
CA ILE A 101 -12.11 -15.65 0.87
C ILE A 101 -11.48 -14.93 2.05
N THR A 102 -10.87 -15.68 2.96
CA THR A 102 -10.12 -15.15 4.10
C THR A 102 -8.66 -14.92 3.70
N TYR A 103 -8.24 -13.66 3.66
CA TYR A 103 -6.86 -13.23 3.37
C TYR A 103 -6.05 -13.07 4.65
N PHE A 104 -6.68 -12.56 5.70
CA PHE A 104 -6.08 -12.40 7.04
C PHE A 104 -7.04 -12.93 8.10
N LYS A 105 -6.49 -13.43 9.19
CA LYS A 105 -7.28 -13.71 10.38
C LYS A 105 -7.76 -12.39 10.99
N LYS A 106 -8.98 -12.38 11.51
CA LYS A 106 -9.55 -11.19 12.16
C LYS A 106 -8.66 -10.64 13.26
N GLU A 107 -8.09 -11.52 14.07
CA GLU A 107 -7.19 -11.14 15.16
C GLU A 107 -5.92 -10.44 14.65
N THR A 108 -5.45 -10.80 13.45
CA THR A 108 -4.31 -10.14 12.80
C THR A 108 -4.70 -8.73 12.38
N VAL A 109 -5.85 -8.55 11.75
CA VAL A 109 -6.35 -7.22 11.36
C VAL A 109 -6.54 -6.35 12.59
N ASP A 110 -7.20 -6.87 13.62
CA ASP A 110 -7.43 -6.16 14.88
C ASP A 110 -6.11 -5.73 15.54
N LEU A 111 -5.11 -6.62 15.58
CA LEU A 111 -3.79 -6.31 16.13
C LEU A 111 -3.10 -5.18 15.35
N PHE A 112 -3.07 -5.26 14.03
CA PHE A 112 -2.37 -4.28 13.20
C PHE A 112 -3.08 -2.92 13.17
N THR A 113 -4.40 -2.90 13.27
CA THR A 113 -5.19 -1.66 13.28
C THR A 113 -5.38 -1.06 14.67
N SER A 114 -5.10 -1.80 15.75
CA SER A 114 -5.23 -1.29 17.11
C SER A 114 -4.09 -0.33 17.47
N LYS A 115 -4.37 0.57 18.40
CA LYS A 115 -3.37 1.46 19.01
C LYS A 115 -2.37 0.61 19.80
N GLN A 116 -1.08 0.82 19.58
CA GLN A 116 -0.01 0.03 20.21
C GLN A 116 0.55 0.67 21.49
N PHE A 117 0.52 2.00 21.60
CA PHE A 117 1.05 2.76 22.72
C PHE A 117 0.08 3.86 23.13
N GLU A 118 0.00 4.19 24.43
CA GLU A 118 -0.93 5.20 24.94
C GLU A 118 -0.76 6.56 24.28
N ASP A 119 0.48 7.00 24.11
CA ASP A 119 0.82 8.31 23.55
C ASP A 119 0.93 8.33 22.02
N CYS A 120 0.62 7.21 21.35
CA CYS A 120 0.72 7.11 19.91
C CYS A 120 -0.62 6.66 19.28
N ARG A 121 -1.15 7.46 18.37
CA ARG A 121 -2.39 7.11 17.67
C ARG A 121 -2.24 5.96 16.65
N ARG A 122 -1.01 5.57 16.32
CA ARG A 122 -0.74 4.61 15.24
C ARG A 122 -0.92 3.16 15.68
N GLY A 123 -1.47 2.37 14.77
CA GLY A 123 -1.34 0.91 14.77
C GLY A 123 -0.04 0.48 14.09
N LEU A 124 0.07 -0.81 13.81
CA LEU A 124 1.21 -1.37 13.07
C LEU A 124 1.03 -1.11 11.56
N GLY A 125 1.51 0.03 11.10
CA GLY A 125 1.38 0.47 9.71
C GLY A 125 0.11 1.26 9.38
N PHE A 126 -0.77 1.48 10.36
CA PHE A 126 -2.02 2.25 10.21
C PHE A 126 -1.94 3.56 10.99
N ASP A 127 -2.32 4.66 10.35
CA ASP A 127 -2.55 5.93 11.02
C ASP A 127 -4.03 6.06 11.38
N LYS A 128 -4.32 6.43 12.62
CA LYS A 128 -5.69 6.56 13.12
C LYS A 128 -6.06 8.03 13.31
N PRO A 129 -7.34 8.39 13.25
CA PRO A 129 -7.79 9.74 13.56
C PRO A 129 -7.31 10.19 14.96
N GLU A 130 -6.99 11.45 15.09
CA GLU A 130 -6.77 12.06 16.41
C GLU A 130 -8.11 12.14 17.14
N THR A 131 -8.21 11.46 18.27
CA THR A 131 -9.28 11.75 19.24
C THR A 131 -8.95 13.06 19.93
N ARG A 132 -9.52 14.19 19.46
CA ARG A 132 -9.45 15.46 20.18
C ARG A 132 -10.40 15.37 21.36
N PRO A 133 -9.96 15.64 22.60
CA PRO A 133 -10.87 15.74 23.74
C PRO A 133 -11.94 16.81 23.43
N GLY A 134 -13.22 16.43 23.43
CA GLY A 134 -14.36 17.35 23.27
C GLY A 134 -14.92 17.50 21.85
N LYS A 135 -14.60 16.62 20.89
CA LYS A 135 -15.31 16.50 19.61
C LYS A 135 -15.74 15.04 19.43
N ASP A 136 -16.70 14.63 20.24
CA ASP A 136 -17.57 13.50 19.92
C ASP A 136 -18.61 14.02 18.91
N SER A 137 -18.61 13.44 17.73
CA SER A 137 -19.74 13.56 16.80
C SER A 137 -19.88 12.30 16.01
#